data_832ffbfb361cafe74d2669c248eb554c
#
_entry.id   832ffbfb361cafe74d2669c248eb554c
#
_cell.length_a   1.000
_cell.length_b   1.000
_cell.length_c   1.000
_cell.angle_alpha   90.00
_cell.angle_beta   90.00
_cell.angle_gamma   90.00
#
_symmetry.space_group_name_H-M   'P 1'
#
loop_
_entity.id
_entity.type
_entity.pdbx_description
1 polymer ?
#
loop_
_entity_poly.entity_id
_entity_poly.type
_entity_poly.pdbx_seq_one_letter_code
_entity_poly.pdbx_strand_id
1 'polypeptide(L)'
;MALGLMVRGERNMGAPVEQKAERQAIVSGMHCPFCQNPDTKVIDTRISDDGHSIRRRRECPKCGGRFSTMETAMLLVKKRSGNVEQFDRNKVISGVRKACQGRPIDEESFKRLGQQVEESLRAQGIAQVPSEEIGKAILKPLRELDEVAYLRFASVYQNFEGLEDFQHAIDELRVEDRA
;
A
#
# COMPACT_ATOMS: atom_id res chain seq x y z
N MET A 1 -11.79 -6.38 -83.82
CA MET A 1 -11.51 -7.77 -83.40
C MET A 1 -10.42 -7.73 -82.33
N ALA A 2 -10.76 -7.96 -81.11
CA ALA A 2 -9.80 -8.36 -80.01
C ALA A 2 -10.62 -8.82 -78.82
N LEU A 3 -10.53 -10.12 -78.49
CA LEU A 3 -11.21 -10.79 -77.42
C LEU A 3 -10.60 -10.34 -76.10
N GLY A 4 -11.44 -9.86 -75.17
CA GLY A 4 -11.05 -9.67 -73.73
C GLY A 4 -11.17 -10.96 -72.93
N LEU A 5 -10.11 -11.38 -72.36
CA LEU A 5 -10.06 -12.52 -71.38
C LEU A 5 -10.37 -12.00 -70.00
N MET A 6 -11.51 -12.39 -69.46
CA MET A 6 -11.83 -12.20 -68.00
C MET A 6 -11.03 -13.18 -67.14
N VAL A 7 -10.16 -12.68 -66.30
CA VAL A 7 -9.53 -13.46 -65.21
C VAL A 7 -10.36 -13.25 -63.93
N ARG A 8 -11.02 -14.32 -63.48
CA ARG A 8 -11.70 -14.37 -62.20
C ARG A 8 -10.65 -14.47 -61.07
N GLY A 9 -10.55 -13.43 -60.28
CA GLY A 9 -9.80 -13.47 -59.01
C GLY A 9 -10.57 -14.25 -57.94
N GLU A 10 -10.06 -15.39 -57.55
CA GLU A 10 -10.54 -16.13 -56.38
C GLU A 10 -10.15 -15.40 -55.12
N ARG A 11 -11.16 -14.95 -54.37
CA ARG A 11 -10.98 -14.41 -53.02
C ARG A 11 -10.76 -15.58 -52.05
N ASN A 12 -9.53 -15.78 -51.69
CA ASN A 12 -9.15 -16.67 -50.59
C ASN A 12 -9.58 -16.01 -49.28
N MET A 13 -10.73 -16.44 -48.74
CA MET A 13 -11.17 -16.09 -47.37
C MET A 13 -10.36 -16.94 -46.37
N GLY A 14 -9.25 -16.38 -45.93
CA GLY A 14 -8.51 -16.92 -44.80
C GLY A 14 -9.39 -16.90 -43.54
N ALA A 15 -9.66 -18.09 -43.02
CA ALA A 15 -10.36 -18.25 -41.75
C ALA A 15 -9.60 -17.53 -40.61
N PRO A 16 -10.30 -16.90 -39.65
CA PRO A 16 -9.63 -16.28 -38.50
C PRO A 16 -8.96 -17.37 -37.68
N VAL A 17 -7.64 -17.25 -37.55
CA VAL A 17 -6.86 -18.07 -36.61
C VAL A 17 -7.27 -17.62 -35.24
N GLU A 18 -8.16 -18.38 -34.58
CA GLU A 18 -8.39 -18.28 -33.15
C GLU A 18 -7.07 -18.56 -32.43
N GLN A 19 -6.36 -17.52 -32.06
CA GLN A 19 -5.30 -17.58 -31.08
C GLN A 19 -5.97 -17.87 -29.73
N LYS A 20 -6.10 -19.15 -29.41
CA LYS A 20 -6.27 -19.60 -28.03
C LYS A 20 -5.08 -19.06 -27.24
N ALA A 21 -5.28 -17.92 -26.56
CA ALA A 21 -4.39 -17.50 -25.51
C ALA A 21 -4.37 -18.64 -24.48
N GLU A 22 -3.30 -19.39 -24.46
CA GLU A 22 -2.99 -20.30 -23.37
C GLU A 22 -2.93 -19.45 -22.11
N ARG A 23 -4.03 -19.42 -21.38
CA ARG A 23 -4.04 -18.92 -19.99
C ARG A 23 -3.09 -19.85 -19.27
N GLN A 24 -1.86 -19.39 -19.06
CA GLN A 24 -0.94 -20.02 -18.13
C GLN A 24 -1.74 -20.30 -16.87
N ALA A 25 -1.84 -21.58 -16.50
CA ALA A 25 -2.54 -21.99 -15.31
C ALA A 25 -1.90 -21.26 -14.13
N ILE A 26 -2.60 -20.25 -13.62
CA ILE A 26 -2.21 -19.57 -12.39
C ILE A 26 -2.20 -20.68 -11.36
N VAL A 27 -1.03 -20.99 -10.80
CA VAL A 27 -0.87 -21.98 -9.73
C VAL A 27 -1.74 -21.51 -8.58
N SER A 28 -2.95 -22.01 -8.50
CA SER A 28 -4.00 -21.53 -7.61
C SER A 28 -3.94 -22.17 -6.22
N GLY A 29 -2.97 -23.03 -5.96
CA GLY A 29 -2.88 -23.81 -4.73
C GLY A 29 -1.71 -23.43 -3.83
N MET A 30 -1.98 -23.20 -2.55
CA MET A 30 -0.92 -23.19 -1.55
C MET A 30 -0.61 -24.62 -1.14
N HIS A 31 0.68 -24.97 -1.15
CA HIS A 31 1.13 -26.29 -0.71
C HIS A 31 0.82 -26.51 0.77
N CYS A 32 0.48 -27.74 1.09
CA CYS A 32 0.29 -28.15 2.48
C CYS A 32 1.62 -28.08 3.25
N PRO A 33 1.71 -27.35 4.37
CA PRO A 33 2.94 -27.25 5.14
C PRO A 33 3.34 -28.55 5.84
N PHE A 34 2.43 -29.53 5.93
CA PHE A 34 2.68 -30.80 6.63
C PHE A 34 3.15 -31.93 5.68
N CYS A 35 2.56 -32.04 4.50
CA CYS A 35 2.85 -33.14 3.57
C CYS A 35 3.23 -32.69 2.16
N GLN A 36 3.42 -31.38 1.95
CA GLN A 36 3.84 -30.77 0.67
C GLN A 36 2.88 -31.05 -0.50
N ASN A 37 1.66 -31.53 -0.23
CA ASN A 37 0.67 -31.70 -1.30
C ASN A 37 0.41 -30.32 -1.96
N PRO A 38 0.49 -30.21 -3.29
CA PRO A 38 0.37 -28.94 -3.99
C PRO A 38 -1.04 -28.36 -3.95
N ASP A 39 -2.04 -29.19 -3.67
CA ASP A 39 -3.44 -28.76 -3.68
C ASP A 39 -4.03 -28.77 -2.27
N THR A 40 -4.65 -27.65 -1.88
CA THR A 40 -5.34 -27.48 -0.60
C THR A 40 -6.65 -26.72 -0.80
N LYS A 41 -7.70 -27.12 -0.07
CA LYS A 41 -9.03 -26.50 -0.17
C LYS A 41 -9.22 -25.42 0.88
N VAL A 42 -9.80 -24.28 0.49
CA VAL A 42 -10.26 -23.25 1.43
C VAL A 42 -11.59 -23.71 2.01
N ILE A 43 -11.66 -23.80 3.34
CA ILE A 43 -12.87 -24.23 4.09
C ILE A 43 -13.54 -23.09 4.85
N ASP A 44 -12.83 -21.96 5.10
CA ASP A 44 -13.37 -20.75 5.71
C ASP A 44 -12.58 -19.54 5.23
N THR A 45 -13.28 -18.40 5.09
CA THR A 45 -12.67 -17.11 4.70
C THR A 45 -13.23 -16.01 5.57
N ARG A 46 -12.35 -15.22 6.19
CA ARG A 46 -12.72 -14.06 7.00
C ARG A 46 -11.89 -12.86 6.59
N ILE A 47 -12.56 -11.73 6.46
CA ILE A 47 -11.92 -10.44 6.24
C ILE A 47 -11.55 -9.88 7.61
N SER A 48 -10.37 -9.27 7.75
CA SER A 48 -9.96 -8.56 8.96
C SER A 48 -10.77 -7.26 9.14
N ASP A 49 -10.85 -6.77 10.37
CA ASP A 49 -11.64 -5.58 10.73
C ASP A 49 -11.19 -4.32 9.97
N ASP A 50 -9.91 -4.25 9.57
CA ASP A 50 -9.34 -3.17 8.76
C ASP A 50 -9.68 -3.28 7.25
N GLY A 51 -10.28 -4.38 6.80
CA GLY A 51 -10.60 -4.64 5.40
C GLY A 51 -9.41 -4.91 4.48
N HIS A 52 -8.17 -4.86 4.99
CA HIS A 52 -6.95 -4.97 4.19
C HIS A 52 -6.31 -6.35 4.19
N SER A 53 -6.82 -7.27 4.99
CA SER A 53 -6.33 -8.65 5.09
C SER A 53 -7.46 -9.66 4.99
N ILE A 54 -7.17 -10.80 4.38
CA ILE A 54 -8.08 -11.94 4.27
C ILE A 54 -7.40 -13.13 4.91
N ARG A 55 -8.01 -13.67 5.98
CA ARG A 55 -7.61 -14.94 6.59
C ARG A 55 -8.38 -16.06 5.95
N ARG A 56 -7.68 -17.06 5.39
CA ARG A 56 -8.29 -18.28 4.86
C ARG A 56 -7.87 -19.47 5.68
N ARG A 57 -8.84 -20.28 6.12
CA ARG A 57 -8.60 -21.59 6.71
C ARG A 57 -8.61 -22.62 5.61
N ARG A 58 -7.57 -23.43 5.55
CA ARG A 58 -7.38 -24.46 4.51
C ARG A 58 -7.33 -25.84 5.12
N GLU A 59 -7.72 -26.83 4.31
CA GLU A 59 -7.62 -28.25 4.62
C GLU A 59 -6.92 -28.98 3.47
N CYS A 60 -5.97 -29.85 3.81
CA CYS A 60 -5.29 -30.67 2.84
C CYS A 60 -6.09 -31.96 2.59
N PRO A 61 -6.50 -32.26 1.34
CA PRO A 61 -7.25 -33.50 1.04
C PRO A 61 -6.42 -34.76 1.21
N LYS A 62 -5.07 -34.65 1.19
CA LYS A 62 -4.18 -35.83 1.30
C LYS A 62 -3.93 -36.25 2.75
N CYS A 63 -3.63 -35.31 3.65
CA CYS A 63 -3.28 -35.62 5.05
C CYS A 63 -4.31 -35.14 6.07
N GLY A 64 -5.40 -34.48 5.67
CA GLY A 64 -6.41 -33.95 6.57
C GLY A 64 -5.93 -32.74 7.41
N GLY A 65 -4.68 -32.35 7.26
CA GLY A 65 -4.08 -31.25 8.03
C GLY A 65 -4.76 -29.91 7.73
N ARG A 66 -5.08 -29.14 8.80
CA ARG A 66 -5.70 -27.83 8.69
C ARG A 66 -4.71 -26.74 9.09
N PHE A 67 -4.66 -25.68 8.29
CA PHE A 67 -3.81 -24.51 8.52
C PHE A 67 -4.49 -23.23 8.06
N SER A 68 -3.96 -22.09 8.49
CA SER A 68 -4.47 -20.77 8.06
C SER A 68 -3.43 -20.07 7.22
N THR A 69 -3.91 -19.35 6.19
CA THR A 69 -3.12 -18.42 5.40
C THR A 69 -3.67 -17.01 5.58
N MET A 70 -2.83 -16.01 5.40
CA MET A 70 -3.22 -14.60 5.40
C MET A 70 -2.75 -13.95 4.10
N GLU A 71 -3.67 -13.31 3.42
CA GLU A 71 -3.38 -12.45 2.28
C GLU A 71 -3.57 -11.00 2.75
N THR A 72 -2.58 -10.16 2.56
CA THR A 72 -2.63 -8.76 3.00
C THR A 72 -2.29 -7.85 1.84
N ALA A 73 -3.09 -6.80 1.63
CA ALA A 73 -2.79 -5.74 0.67
C ALA A 73 -1.60 -4.91 1.20
N MET A 74 -0.40 -5.17 0.66
CA MET A 74 0.81 -4.49 1.10
C MET A 74 0.88 -3.07 0.56
N LEU A 75 1.13 -2.10 1.46
CA LEU A 75 1.56 -0.76 1.09
C LEU A 75 3.09 -0.75 1.07
N LEU A 76 3.67 -0.42 -0.08
CA LEU A 76 5.12 -0.40 -0.26
C LEU A 76 5.65 1.04 -0.19
N VAL A 77 6.85 1.18 0.36
CA VAL A 77 7.56 2.46 0.50
C VAL A 77 8.85 2.43 -0.29
N LYS A 78 9.00 3.37 -1.21
CA LYS A 78 10.24 3.59 -1.95
C LYS A 78 11.11 4.61 -1.21
N LYS A 79 12.28 4.18 -0.73
CA LYS A 79 13.26 5.05 -0.07
C LYS A 79 14.03 5.91 -1.08
N ARG A 80 14.66 6.99 -0.60
CA ARG A 80 15.55 7.84 -1.42
C ARG A 80 16.71 7.05 -2.04
N SER A 81 17.16 5.98 -1.39
CA SER A 81 18.18 5.05 -1.91
C SER A 81 17.68 4.17 -3.07
N GLY A 82 16.39 4.21 -3.42
CA GLY A 82 15.77 3.34 -4.41
C GLY A 82 15.25 2.02 -3.86
N ASN A 83 15.62 1.62 -2.65
CA ASN A 83 15.13 0.41 -2.02
C ASN A 83 13.64 0.49 -1.71
N VAL A 84 12.94 -0.62 -1.90
CA VAL A 84 11.52 -0.75 -1.60
C VAL A 84 11.35 -1.64 -0.36
N GLU A 85 10.59 -1.17 0.61
CA GLU A 85 10.23 -1.93 1.81
C GLU A 85 8.73 -1.84 2.08
N GLN A 86 8.21 -2.74 2.90
CA GLN A 86 6.83 -2.66 3.35
C GLN A 86 6.66 -1.48 4.30
N PHE A 87 5.53 -0.76 4.19
CA PHE A 87 5.14 0.26 5.16
C PHE A 87 5.03 -0.35 6.56
N ASP A 88 5.60 0.31 7.53
CA ASP A 88 5.55 -0.11 8.93
C ASP A 88 5.02 1.04 9.79
N ARG A 89 3.79 0.88 10.27
CA ARG A 89 3.12 1.83 11.16
C ARG A 89 3.94 2.12 12.42
N ASN A 90 4.65 1.12 12.95
CA ASN A 90 5.47 1.31 14.15
C ASN A 90 6.66 2.23 13.91
N LYS A 91 7.22 2.25 12.69
CA LYS A 91 8.26 3.22 12.33
C LYS A 91 7.72 4.65 12.35
N VAL A 92 6.50 4.87 11.85
CA VAL A 92 5.83 6.17 11.91
C VAL A 92 5.62 6.59 13.36
N ILE A 93 5.01 5.72 14.17
CA ILE A 93 4.77 5.97 15.61
C ILE A 93 6.08 6.28 16.33
N SER A 94 7.15 5.52 16.08
CA SER A 94 8.46 5.75 16.69
C SER A 94 9.05 7.11 16.32
N GLY A 95 8.90 7.53 15.05
CA GLY A 95 9.34 8.85 14.58
C GLY A 95 8.58 10.00 15.26
N VAL A 96 7.25 9.89 15.30
CA VAL A 96 6.37 10.87 15.95
C VAL A 96 6.63 10.95 17.45
N ARG A 97 6.81 9.82 18.13
CA ARG A 97 7.10 9.76 19.56
C ARG A 97 8.35 10.54 19.95
N LYS A 98 9.38 10.55 19.12
CA LYS A 98 10.60 11.37 19.35
C LYS A 98 10.27 12.87 19.33
N ALA A 99 9.45 13.31 18.41
CA ALA A 99 9.01 14.71 18.35
C ALA A 99 8.14 15.10 19.56
N CYS A 100 7.35 14.16 20.05
CA CYS A 100 6.46 14.34 21.21
C CYS A 100 7.15 14.14 22.58
N GLN A 101 8.46 13.99 22.63
CA GLN A 101 9.17 13.77 23.89
C GLN A 101 8.90 14.90 24.89
N GLY A 102 8.45 14.51 26.10
CA GLY A 102 8.08 15.45 27.18
C GLY A 102 6.71 16.10 27.00
N ARG A 103 5.89 15.66 26.05
CA ARG A 103 4.49 16.07 25.88
C ARG A 103 3.56 15.03 26.52
N PRO A 104 2.43 15.47 27.11
CA PRO A 104 1.47 14.57 27.79
C PRO A 104 0.53 13.89 26.77
N ILE A 105 1.10 13.08 25.86
CA ILE A 105 0.37 12.39 24.80
C ILE A 105 0.30 10.91 25.15
N ASP A 106 -0.90 10.35 25.11
CA ASP A 106 -1.14 8.96 25.41
C ASP A 106 -0.80 8.00 24.24
N GLU A 107 -0.65 6.74 24.55
CA GLU A 107 -0.28 5.70 23.58
C GLU A 107 -1.37 5.47 22.53
N GLU A 108 -2.62 5.70 22.88
CA GLU A 108 -3.74 5.54 21.97
C GLU A 108 -3.75 6.63 20.89
N SER A 109 -3.36 7.84 21.25
CA SER A 109 -3.20 8.97 20.29
C SER A 109 -2.11 8.67 19.26
N PHE A 110 -0.98 8.04 19.66
CA PHE A 110 0.04 7.59 18.71
C PHE A 110 -0.47 6.52 17.75
N LYS A 111 -1.26 5.57 18.24
CA LYS A 111 -1.85 4.53 17.40
C LYS A 111 -2.84 5.11 16.39
N ARG A 112 -3.71 6.03 16.84
CA ARG A 112 -4.66 6.73 15.95
C ARG A 112 -3.93 7.52 14.87
N LEU A 113 -2.90 8.30 15.24
CA LEU A 113 -2.09 9.03 14.27
C LEU A 113 -1.45 8.08 13.25
N GLY A 114 -0.86 6.99 13.69
CA GLY A 114 -0.26 6.00 12.78
C GLY A 114 -1.27 5.38 11.83
N GLN A 115 -2.51 5.15 12.29
CA GLN A 115 -3.61 4.66 11.46
C GLN A 115 -4.04 5.70 10.43
N GLN A 116 -4.27 6.95 10.84
CA GLN A 116 -4.64 8.06 9.94
C GLN A 116 -3.61 8.27 8.82
N VAL A 117 -2.32 8.19 9.16
CA VAL A 117 -1.23 8.27 8.17
C VAL A 117 -1.33 7.13 7.17
N GLU A 118 -1.49 5.89 7.62
CA GLU A 118 -1.63 4.73 6.72
C GLU A 118 -2.85 4.85 5.80
N GLU A 119 -4.01 5.23 6.35
CA GLU A 119 -5.24 5.43 5.58
C GLU A 119 -5.08 6.53 4.53
N SER A 120 -4.46 7.65 4.89
CA SER A 120 -4.15 8.76 3.97
C SER A 120 -3.24 8.32 2.81
N LEU A 121 -2.23 7.50 3.10
CA LEU A 121 -1.33 6.97 2.07
C LEU A 121 -2.04 5.96 1.15
N ARG A 122 -2.88 5.10 1.71
CA ARG A 122 -3.67 4.13 0.92
C ARG A 122 -4.70 4.83 0.04
N ALA A 123 -5.28 5.93 0.50
CA ALA A 123 -6.25 6.72 -0.27
C ALA A 123 -5.65 7.35 -1.54
N GLN A 124 -4.33 7.50 -1.61
CA GLN A 124 -3.66 7.97 -2.82
C GLN A 124 -3.71 6.96 -3.97
N GLY A 125 -4.03 5.70 -3.71
CA GLY A 125 -4.14 4.64 -4.73
C GLY A 125 -2.81 4.25 -5.38
N ILE A 126 -1.67 4.61 -4.78
CA ILE A 126 -0.32 4.38 -5.29
C ILE A 126 0.23 3.09 -4.67
N ALA A 127 0.66 2.13 -5.50
CA ALA A 127 1.21 0.86 -5.02
C ALA A 127 2.56 1.01 -4.28
N GLN A 128 3.35 2.02 -4.65
CA GLN A 128 4.65 2.31 -4.03
C GLN A 128 4.72 3.80 -3.70
N VAL A 129 4.61 4.13 -2.43
CA VAL A 129 4.62 5.52 -1.94
C VAL A 129 6.05 5.97 -1.71
N PRO A 130 6.48 7.15 -2.21
CA PRO A 130 7.76 7.73 -1.84
C PRO A 130 7.86 7.99 -0.34
N SER A 131 9.02 7.75 0.28
CA SER A 131 9.20 7.99 1.73
C SER A 131 8.93 9.43 2.16
N GLU A 132 9.04 10.37 1.25
CA GLU A 132 8.72 11.79 1.47
C GLU A 132 7.23 12.02 1.70
N GLU A 133 6.35 11.28 1.02
CA GLU A 133 4.91 11.38 1.21
C GLU A 133 4.46 10.92 2.61
N ILE A 134 5.22 9.99 3.24
CA ILE A 134 4.98 9.61 4.63
C ILE A 134 5.19 10.79 5.57
N GLY A 135 6.29 11.53 5.39
CA GLY A 135 6.55 12.72 6.19
C GLY A 135 5.47 13.79 6.05
N LYS A 136 5.03 14.06 4.81
CA LYS A 136 3.92 14.98 4.56
C LYS A 136 2.62 14.52 5.21
N ALA A 137 2.31 13.21 5.11
CA ALA A 137 1.11 12.63 5.70
C ALA A 137 1.10 12.70 7.24
N ILE A 138 2.27 12.78 7.88
CA ILE A 138 2.39 12.94 9.35
C ILE A 138 2.09 14.37 9.79
N LEU A 139 2.44 15.38 9.01
CA LEU A 139 2.40 16.79 9.43
C LEU A 139 1.01 17.22 9.91
N LYS A 140 -0.04 16.93 9.12
CA LYS A 140 -1.40 17.36 9.46
C LYS A 140 -1.90 16.72 10.76
N PRO A 141 -1.96 15.39 10.93
CA PRO A 141 -2.45 14.79 12.16
C PRO A 141 -1.57 15.06 13.38
N LEU A 142 -0.26 15.30 13.18
CA LEU A 142 0.62 15.69 14.29
C LEU A 142 0.36 17.13 14.76
N ARG A 143 0.06 18.03 13.85
CA ARG A 143 -0.35 19.39 14.17
C ARG A 143 -1.63 19.42 15.00
N GLU A 144 -2.65 18.65 14.59
CA GLU A 144 -3.92 18.52 15.32
C GLU A 144 -3.71 17.91 16.72
N LEU A 145 -2.67 17.08 16.88
CA LEU A 145 -2.35 16.42 18.14
C LEU A 145 -1.57 17.34 19.10
N ASP A 146 -0.51 18.00 18.62
CA ASP A 146 0.35 18.87 19.42
C ASP A 146 1.23 19.77 18.52
N GLU A 147 1.02 21.08 18.58
CA GLU A 147 1.73 22.07 17.76
C GLU A 147 3.24 22.09 18.02
N VAL A 148 3.66 21.90 19.28
CA VAL A 148 5.10 21.89 19.62
C VAL A 148 5.78 20.64 19.04
N ALA A 149 5.12 19.49 19.10
CA ALA A 149 5.61 18.28 18.46
C ALA A 149 5.62 18.42 16.92
N TYR A 150 4.62 19.09 16.35
CA TYR A 150 4.60 19.43 14.93
C TYR A 150 5.83 20.25 14.54
N LEU A 151 6.14 21.36 15.23
CA LEU A 151 7.30 22.20 14.93
C LEU A 151 8.62 21.42 15.02
N ARG A 152 8.76 20.56 16.04
CA ARG A 152 9.94 19.67 16.18
C ARG A 152 10.07 18.68 15.04
N PHE A 153 8.96 18.09 14.60
CA PHE A 153 8.97 17.16 13.49
C PHE A 153 9.22 17.86 12.17
N ALA A 154 8.53 18.98 11.93
CA ALA A 154 8.66 19.79 10.73
C ALA A 154 10.09 20.30 10.55
N SER A 155 10.73 20.77 11.62
CA SER A 155 12.11 21.30 11.55
C SER A 155 13.12 20.26 11.05
N VAL A 156 12.96 18.99 11.43
CA VAL A 156 13.82 17.91 10.96
C VAL A 156 13.41 17.44 9.56
N TYR A 157 12.11 17.31 9.33
CA TYR A 157 11.58 16.76 8.08
C TYR A 157 11.76 17.72 6.90
N GLN A 158 11.50 19.01 7.10
CA GLN A 158 11.63 20.08 6.11
C GLN A 158 13.04 20.70 6.10
N ASN A 159 13.92 20.22 6.98
CA ASN A 159 15.31 20.65 7.09
C ASN A 159 15.44 22.18 7.32
N PHE A 160 14.82 22.70 8.39
CA PHE A 160 14.92 24.12 8.75
C PHE A 160 16.38 24.52 8.94
N GLU A 161 16.77 25.63 8.34
CA GLU A 161 18.16 26.13 8.35
C GLU A 161 18.36 27.29 9.34
N GLY A 162 17.28 28.02 9.67
CA GLY A 162 17.36 29.20 10.52
C GLY A 162 16.10 29.44 11.36
N LEU A 163 16.13 30.56 12.11
CA LEU A 163 15.00 30.98 12.95
C LEU A 163 13.81 31.45 12.10
N GLU A 164 14.07 31.93 10.89
CA GLU A 164 13.06 32.41 9.94
C GLU A 164 12.11 31.28 9.54
N ASP A 165 12.63 30.05 9.37
CA ASP A 165 11.82 28.87 9.04
C ASP A 165 10.84 28.52 10.16
N PHE A 166 11.31 28.62 11.43
CA PHE A 166 10.45 28.46 12.59
C PHE A 166 9.38 29.55 12.67
N GLN A 167 9.77 30.80 12.42
CA GLN A 167 8.81 31.91 12.43
C GLN A 167 7.72 31.71 11.39
N HIS A 168 8.10 31.30 10.17
CA HIS A 168 7.15 31.05 9.09
C HIS A 168 6.19 29.90 9.48
N ALA A 169 6.70 28.77 10.00
CA ALA A 169 5.88 27.65 10.44
C ALA A 169 4.92 28.01 11.59
N ILE A 170 5.36 28.91 12.52
CA ILE A 170 4.50 29.44 13.60
C ILE A 170 3.41 30.36 13.04
N ASP A 171 3.73 31.19 12.08
CA ASP A 171 2.76 32.09 11.48
C ASP A 171 1.71 31.33 10.67
N GLU A 172 2.08 30.27 9.96
CA GLU A 172 1.14 29.35 9.31
C GLU A 172 0.18 28.70 10.31
N LEU A 173 0.69 28.23 11.47
CA LEU A 173 -0.15 27.68 12.53
C LEU A 173 -1.20 28.68 13.02
N ARG A 174 -0.80 29.95 13.23
CA ARG A 174 -1.68 30.99 13.74
C ARG A 174 -2.76 31.48 12.75
N VAL A 175 -2.49 31.41 11.45
CA VAL A 175 -3.45 31.81 10.41
C VAL A 175 -4.59 30.82 10.33
N GLU A 176 -4.31 29.51 10.38
CA GLU A 176 -5.34 28.48 10.26
C GLU A 176 -6.22 28.38 11.52
N ASP A 177 -5.69 28.71 12.72
CA ASP A 177 -6.50 28.76 13.95
C ASP A 177 -7.54 29.89 13.96
N ARG A 178 -7.46 30.83 13.01
CA ARG A 178 -8.39 31.95 12.88
C ARG A 178 -9.45 31.76 11.80
N ALA A 179 -9.36 30.69 11.00
CA ALA A 179 -10.25 30.39 9.88
C ALA A 179 -11.33 29.38 10.27
#